data_920c294f75f0505d27f10480b7e33b79
#
_entry.id   920c294f75f0505d27f10480b7e33b79
#
_cell.length_a   1.000
_cell.length_b   1.000
_cell.length_c   1.000
_cell.angle_alpha   90.00
_cell.angle_beta   90.00
_cell.angle_gamma   90.00
#
_symmetry.space_group_name_H-M   'P 1'
#
loop_
_entity.id
_entity.type
_entity.pdbx_description
1 polymer ?
#
loop_
_entity_poly.entity_id
_entity_poly.type
_entity_poly.pdbx_seq_one_letter_code
_entity_poly.pdbx_strand_id
1 'polypeptide(L)'
;MKYEEVHPQSRAQLVEGLTSNDPEKIRSALYSASWYESDWRWTQENCLVFLGHPDPNVRWAAALSLGYIAHFHKHLDLDRVLPALHEAHADPAISSTVGDSLDMIAQNIKTQ
;
A
#
# COMPACT_ATOMS: atom_id res chain seq x y z
N MET A 1 17.36 -14.01 4.87
CA MET A 1 16.72 -12.83 4.28
C MET A 1 16.86 -11.63 5.20
N LYS A 2 17.26 -10.53 4.62
CA LYS A 2 17.44 -9.33 5.42
C LYS A 2 16.09 -8.64 5.65
N TYR A 3 15.81 -8.36 6.90
CA TYR A 3 14.61 -7.64 7.28
C TYR A 3 14.89 -6.15 7.27
N GLU A 4 14.15 -5.41 6.48
CA GLU A 4 14.31 -3.96 6.40
C GLU A 4 13.31 -3.28 7.31
N GLU A 5 13.81 -2.35 8.11
CA GLU A 5 12.94 -1.56 8.96
C GLU A 5 12.27 -0.46 8.15
N VAL A 6 11.00 -0.21 8.48
CA VAL A 6 10.27 0.90 7.89
C VAL A 6 10.52 2.14 8.74
N HIS A 7 11.03 3.20 8.11
CA HIS A 7 11.36 4.44 8.81
C HIS A 7 10.43 5.56 8.41
N PRO A 8 10.10 6.48 9.33
CA PRO A 8 9.30 7.66 8.97
C PRO A 8 10.05 8.52 7.94
N GLN A 9 9.30 9.07 7.01
CA GLN A 9 9.83 10.01 6.00
C GLN A 9 8.93 11.24 5.98
N SER A 10 9.55 12.41 5.69
CA SER A 10 8.76 13.62 5.51
C SER A 10 7.93 13.53 4.23
N ARG A 11 6.90 14.37 4.13
CA ARG A 11 6.08 14.40 2.91
C ARG A 11 6.97 14.66 1.68
N ALA A 12 7.95 15.56 1.79
CA ALA A 12 8.85 15.86 0.67
C ALA A 12 9.66 14.62 0.27
N GLN A 13 10.16 13.85 1.25
CA GLN A 13 10.90 12.63 0.97
C GLN A 13 10.00 11.57 0.35
N LEU A 14 8.75 11.46 0.82
CA LEU A 14 7.79 10.52 0.24
C LEU A 14 7.52 10.85 -1.22
N VAL A 15 7.27 12.12 -1.53
CA VAL A 15 7.03 12.55 -2.91
C VAL A 15 8.24 12.26 -3.78
N GLU A 16 9.43 12.55 -3.27
CA GLU A 16 10.67 12.27 -4.00
C GLU A 16 10.79 10.79 -4.34
N GLY A 17 10.54 9.91 -3.37
CA GLY A 17 10.60 8.47 -3.59
C GLY A 17 9.57 8.00 -4.60
N LEU A 18 8.32 8.47 -4.46
CA LEU A 18 7.22 8.05 -5.33
C LEU A 18 7.41 8.51 -6.78
N THR A 19 8.13 9.60 -7.00
CA THR A 19 8.36 10.13 -8.35
C THR A 19 9.73 9.77 -8.91
N SER A 20 10.50 8.92 -8.22
CA SER A 20 11.90 8.64 -8.57
C SER A 20 12.08 7.70 -9.75
N ASN A 21 11.05 6.96 -10.14
CA ASN A 21 11.15 5.86 -11.13
C ASN A 21 12.06 4.72 -10.68
N ASP A 22 12.47 4.70 -9.41
CA ASP A 22 13.28 3.63 -8.84
C ASP A 22 12.36 2.73 -8.01
N PRO A 23 12.16 1.47 -8.41
CA PRO A 23 11.24 0.58 -7.70
C PRO A 23 11.52 0.45 -6.21
N GLU A 24 12.79 0.43 -5.80
CA GLU A 24 13.12 0.31 -4.38
C GLU A 24 12.73 1.56 -3.60
N LYS A 25 12.95 2.74 -4.19
CA LYS A 25 12.56 3.99 -3.55
C LYS A 25 11.06 4.14 -3.48
N ILE A 26 10.35 3.70 -4.54
CA ILE A 26 8.89 3.72 -4.54
C ILE A 26 8.36 2.81 -3.43
N ARG A 27 8.87 1.60 -3.31
CA ARG A 27 8.45 0.65 -2.28
C ARG A 27 8.67 1.21 -0.88
N SER A 28 9.87 1.73 -0.64
CA SER A 28 10.21 2.33 0.65
C SER A 28 9.24 3.47 1.01
N ALA A 29 8.92 4.32 0.05
CA ALA A 29 8.00 5.43 0.27
C ALA A 29 6.59 4.93 0.57
N LEU A 30 6.11 3.92 -0.17
CA LEU A 30 4.78 3.36 0.07
C LEU A 30 4.67 2.77 1.48
N TYR A 31 5.65 2.00 1.91
CA TYR A 31 5.63 1.41 3.25
C TYR A 31 5.69 2.49 4.33
N SER A 32 6.60 3.45 4.18
CA SER A 32 6.72 4.53 5.16
C SER A 32 5.43 5.33 5.28
N ALA A 33 4.84 5.68 4.15
CA ALA A 33 3.60 6.45 4.16
C ALA A 33 2.46 5.66 4.80
N SER A 34 2.35 4.37 4.50
CA SER A 34 1.27 3.55 5.05
C SER A 34 1.38 3.38 6.56
N TRP A 35 2.60 3.44 7.12
CA TRP A 35 2.82 3.30 8.56
C TRP A 35 2.70 4.64 9.30
N TYR A 36 3.25 5.71 8.73
CA TYR A 36 3.51 6.92 9.50
C TYR A 36 2.82 8.19 9.00
N GLU A 37 2.41 8.25 7.72
CA GLU A 37 1.80 9.46 7.18
C GLU A 37 0.36 9.58 7.67
N SER A 38 0.05 10.67 8.37
CA SER A 38 -1.29 10.85 8.95
C SER A 38 -2.38 11.06 7.91
N ASP A 39 -2.01 11.57 6.75
CA ASP A 39 -2.96 11.74 5.63
C ASP A 39 -3.13 10.40 4.91
N TRP A 40 -3.90 9.51 5.53
CA TRP A 40 -4.09 8.16 5.00
C TRP A 40 -4.77 8.16 3.63
N ARG A 41 -5.62 9.15 3.36
CA ARG A 41 -6.30 9.21 2.07
C ARG A 41 -5.30 9.50 0.94
N TRP A 42 -4.36 10.41 1.17
CA TRP A 42 -3.30 10.68 0.20
C TRP A 42 -2.49 9.40 -0.07
N THR A 43 -2.14 8.66 0.98
CA THR A 43 -1.40 7.41 0.84
C THR A 43 -2.22 6.37 0.09
N GLN A 44 -3.50 6.25 0.42
CA GLN A 44 -4.42 5.35 -0.29
C GLN A 44 -4.44 5.63 -1.79
N GLU A 45 -4.55 6.90 -2.18
CA GLU A 45 -4.58 7.26 -3.60
C GLU A 45 -3.30 6.85 -4.32
N ASN A 46 -2.16 7.04 -3.67
CA ASN A 46 -0.90 6.60 -4.24
C ASN A 46 -0.84 5.08 -4.37
N CYS A 47 -1.28 4.34 -3.36
CA CYS A 47 -1.31 2.88 -3.43
C CYS A 47 -2.18 2.40 -4.59
N LEU A 48 -3.34 3.01 -4.78
CA LEU A 48 -4.23 2.64 -5.88
C LEU A 48 -3.56 2.85 -7.24
N VAL A 49 -2.84 3.95 -7.40
CA VAL A 49 -2.09 4.20 -8.63
C VAL A 49 -1.02 3.13 -8.86
N PHE A 50 -0.25 2.82 -7.81
CA PHE A 50 0.89 1.91 -7.95
C PHE A 50 0.50 0.44 -8.04
N LEU A 51 -0.76 0.09 -7.78
CA LEU A 51 -1.26 -1.25 -8.11
C LEU A 51 -1.16 -1.55 -9.61
N GLY A 52 -1.11 -0.53 -10.46
CA GLY A 52 -0.94 -0.68 -11.88
C GLY A 52 0.48 -0.55 -12.39
N HIS A 53 1.46 -0.49 -11.51
CA HIS A 53 2.86 -0.28 -11.89
C HIS A 53 3.43 -1.49 -12.65
N PRO A 54 4.29 -1.28 -13.66
CA PRO A 54 4.88 -2.41 -14.40
C PRO A 54 5.70 -3.37 -13.55
N ASP A 55 6.39 -2.88 -12.51
CA ASP A 55 7.23 -3.72 -11.67
C ASP A 55 6.37 -4.45 -10.63
N PRO A 56 6.39 -5.81 -10.62
CA PRO A 56 5.57 -6.56 -9.67
C PRO A 56 5.94 -6.32 -8.22
N ASN A 57 7.18 -5.95 -7.92
CA ASN A 57 7.56 -5.63 -6.55
C ASN A 57 6.90 -4.34 -6.07
N VAL A 58 6.70 -3.39 -6.97
CA VAL A 58 5.97 -2.16 -6.64
C VAL A 58 4.48 -2.46 -6.45
N ARG A 59 3.89 -3.28 -7.33
CA ARG A 59 2.48 -3.69 -7.16
C ARG A 59 2.27 -4.42 -5.84
N TRP A 60 3.23 -5.27 -5.46
CA TRP A 60 3.19 -5.98 -4.17
C TRP A 60 3.17 -4.99 -3.01
N ALA A 61 4.10 -4.02 -3.04
CA ALA A 61 4.18 -3.01 -1.97
C ALA A 61 2.90 -2.19 -1.90
N ALA A 62 2.31 -1.82 -3.04
CA ALA A 62 1.08 -1.06 -3.06
C ALA A 62 -0.08 -1.84 -2.43
N ALA A 63 -0.22 -3.12 -2.79
CA ALA A 63 -1.28 -3.96 -2.24
C ALA A 63 -1.10 -4.14 -0.73
N LEU A 64 0.11 -4.44 -0.28
CA LEU A 64 0.39 -4.64 1.13
C LEU A 64 0.18 -3.36 1.93
N SER A 65 0.58 -2.22 1.35
CA SER A 65 0.43 -0.93 2.02
C SER A 65 -1.02 -0.56 2.27
N LEU A 66 -1.94 -0.96 1.39
CA LEU A 66 -3.37 -0.75 1.65
C LEU A 66 -3.81 -1.49 2.93
N GLY A 67 -3.31 -2.70 3.13
CA GLY A 67 -3.56 -3.41 4.39
C GLY A 67 -2.96 -2.70 5.59
N TYR A 68 -1.76 -2.17 5.45
CA TYR A 68 -1.12 -1.42 6.53
C TYR A 68 -1.90 -0.15 6.90
N ILE A 69 -2.46 0.56 5.91
CA ILE A 69 -3.31 1.73 6.20
C ILE A 69 -4.48 1.30 7.08
N ALA A 70 -5.12 0.20 6.76
CA ALA A 70 -6.21 -0.32 7.58
C ALA A 70 -5.73 -0.64 8.99
N HIS A 71 -4.57 -1.26 9.10
CA HIS A 71 -4.03 -1.67 10.41
C HIS A 71 -3.64 -0.48 11.27
N PHE A 72 -2.90 0.48 10.71
CA PHE A 72 -2.35 1.58 11.49
C PHE A 72 -3.29 2.77 11.64
N HIS A 73 -4.13 3.03 10.64
CA HIS A 73 -4.98 4.22 10.62
C HIS A 73 -6.46 3.91 10.80
N LYS A 74 -6.87 2.65 10.61
CA LYS A 74 -8.26 2.18 10.78
C LYS A 74 -9.24 2.86 9.82
N HIS A 75 -8.76 3.37 8.70
CA HIS A 75 -9.57 4.06 7.69
C HIS A 75 -9.14 3.67 6.28
N LEU A 76 -10.10 3.44 5.41
CA LEU A 76 -9.92 3.30 3.96
C LEU A 76 -11.26 3.63 3.30
N ASP A 77 -11.20 4.11 2.07
CA ASP A 77 -12.39 4.22 1.23
C ASP A 77 -12.70 2.85 0.64
N LEU A 78 -13.48 2.05 1.37
CA LEU A 78 -13.70 0.65 1.00
C LEU A 78 -14.36 0.52 -0.36
N ASP A 79 -15.22 1.46 -0.74
CA ASP A 79 -15.90 1.44 -2.05
C ASP A 79 -14.90 1.50 -3.21
N ARG A 80 -13.73 2.06 -2.99
CA ARG A 80 -12.69 2.16 -4.01
C ARG A 80 -11.62 1.10 -3.85
N VAL A 81 -11.26 0.78 -2.61
CA VAL A 81 -10.13 -0.11 -2.31
C VAL A 81 -10.50 -1.58 -2.54
N LEU A 82 -11.67 -2.01 -2.06
CA LEU A 82 -12.04 -3.42 -2.19
C LEU A 82 -12.16 -3.87 -3.64
N PRO A 83 -12.84 -3.12 -4.53
CA PRO A 83 -12.88 -3.53 -5.94
C PRO A 83 -11.49 -3.58 -6.57
N ALA A 84 -10.61 -2.63 -6.25
CA ALA A 84 -9.26 -2.61 -6.80
C ALA A 84 -8.44 -3.82 -6.35
N LEU A 85 -8.55 -4.20 -5.07
CA LEU A 85 -7.86 -5.37 -4.56
C LEU A 85 -8.44 -6.67 -5.11
N HIS A 86 -9.75 -6.76 -5.25
CA HIS A 86 -10.37 -7.95 -5.84
C HIS A 86 -9.93 -8.14 -7.29
N GLU A 87 -9.83 -7.05 -8.05
CA GLU A 87 -9.30 -7.11 -9.41
C GLU A 87 -7.83 -7.53 -9.42
N ALA A 88 -7.04 -6.95 -8.53
CA ALA A 88 -5.62 -7.28 -8.42
C ALA A 88 -5.37 -8.72 -7.97
N HIS A 89 -6.34 -9.36 -7.33
CA HIS A 89 -6.22 -10.74 -6.86
C HIS A 89 -6.02 -11.72 -8.02
N ALA A 90 -6.40 -11.34 -9.22
CA ALA A 90 -6.18 -12.17 -10.41
C ALA A 90 -4.72 -12.17 -10.88
N ASP A 91 -3.89 -11.25 -10.38
CA ASP A 91 -2.48 -11.15 -10.74
C ASP A 91 -1.68 -12.17 -9.92
N PRO A 92 -1.13 -13.23 -10.55
CA PRO A 92 -0.42 -14.27 -9.78
C PRO A 92 0.83 -13.75 -9.09
N ALA A 93 1.41 -12.64 -9.55
CA ALA A 93 2.61 -12.09 -8.92
C ALA A 93 2.32 -11.51 -7.55
N ILE A 94 1.08 -11.11 -7.27
CA ILE A 94 0.73 -10.44 -6.02
C ILE A 94 -0.47 -11.03 -5.31
N SER A 95 -1.05 -12.12 -5.81
CA SER A 95 -2.30 -12.65 -5.26
C SER A 95 -2.20 -12.97 -3.77
N SER A 96 -1.07 -13.50 -3.31
CA SER A 96 -0.92 -13.85 -1.89
C SER A 96 -0.92 -12.60 -1.00
N THR A 97 -0.22 -11.55 -1.40
CA THR A 97 -0.23 -10.32 -0.59
C THR A 97 -1.56 -9.59 -0.66
N VAL A 98 -2.27 -9.70 -1.80
CA VAL A 98 -3.63 -9.15 -1.89
C VAL A 98 -4.55 -9.87 -0.89
N GLY A 99 -4.45 -11.20 -0.79
CA GLY A 99 -5.21 -11.95 0.21
C GLY A 99 -4.91 -11.50 1.63
N ASP A 100 -3.61 -11.34 1.95
CA ASP A 100 -3.20 -10.86 3.27
C ASP A 100 -3.74 -9.46 3.55
N SER A 101 -3.69 -8.58 2.55
CA SER A 101 -4.19 -7.22 2.69
C SER A 101 -5.70 -7.20 2.93
N LEU A 102 -6.45 -8.02 2.20
CA LEU A 102 -7.90 -8.13 2.41
C LEU A 102 -8.22 -8.62 3.83
N ASP A 103 -7.42 -9.57 4.35
CA ASP A 103 -7.60 -10.05 5.72
C ASP A 103 -7.32 -8.94 6.73
N MET A 104 -6.25 -8.17 6.53
CA MET A 104 -5.93 -7.05 7.41
C MET A 104 -7.04 -6.00 7.42
N ILE A 105 -7.59 -5.71 6.25
CA ILE A 105 -8.71 -4.77 6.14
C ILE A 105 -9.91 -5.29 6.92
N ALA A 106 -10.26 -6.57 6.74
CA ALA A 106 -11.42 -7.15 7.43
C ALA A 106 -11.23 -7.15 8.95
N GLN A 107 -10.01 -7.35 9.42
CA GLN A 107 -9.72 -7.39 10.85
C GLN A 107 -9.69 -6.00 11.49
N ASN A 108 -9.37 -4.96 10.74
CA ASN A 108 -9.10 -3.65 11.31
C ASN A 108 -10.18 -2.60 11.01
N ILE A 109 -11.00 -2.82 9.99
CA ILE A 109 -12.06 -1.90 9.63
C ILE A 109 -13.38 -2.64 9.70
N LYS A 110 -14.23 -2.23 10.64
CA LYS A 110 -15.55 -2.82 10.78
C LYS A 110 -16.49 -2.17 9.79
N THR A 111 -17.13 -2.98 8.96
CA THR A 111 -18.18 -2.48 8.07
C THR A 111 -19.51 -2.59 8.78
N GLN A 112 -20.38 -1.68 8.44
CA GLN A 112 -21.70 -1.62 9.06
C GLN A 112 -22.72 -2.24 8.15
#